data_9b0aeb76ed02eb5f3a9c37cf24370db7
#
_entry.id   9b0aeb76ed02eb5f3a9c37cf24370db7
#
_cell.length_a   1.000
_cell.length_b   1.000
_cell.length_c   1.000
_cell.angle_alpha   90.00
_cell.angle_beta   90.00
_cell.angle_gamma   90.00
#
_symmetry.space_group_name_H-M   'P 1'
#
loop_
_entity.id
_entity.type
_entity.pdbx_description
1 polymer ?
#
loop_
_entity_poly.entity_id
_entity_poly.type
_entity_poly.pdbx_seq_one_letter_code
_entity_poly.pdbx_strand_id
1 'polypeptide(L)'
;MNNQNKELKKAGLKATLPRIKIMEVLESTAIQEEAHFSAEDIYKELLTNGENIGLASVYRVLTQFEAAGMVKKHHFEGSHAVYEVVEENHEHMVDVESGKVLEFQDSGLIERLNEIARKAGYQLVDHNLVLHVKKIES
;
A
#
# COMPACT_ATOMS: atom_id res chain seq x y z
N MET A 1 -2.94 -2.93 20.60
CA MET A 1 -2.31 -3.56 19.46
C MET A 1 -2.19 -2.56 18.32
N ASN A 2 -1.01 -2.38 17.80
CA ASN A 2 -0.80 -1.40 16.75
C ASN A 2 -1.18 -1.97 15.37
N ASN A 3 -1.42 -1.07 14.41
CA ASN A 3 -1.81 -1.44 13.06
C ASN A 3 -0.72 -2.23 12.33
N GLN A 4 0.55 -1.96 12.65
CA GLN A 4 1.69 -2.59 12.01
C GLN A 4 1.70 -4.10 12.25
N ASN A 5 1.41 -4.53 13.48
CA ASN A 5 1.33 -5.96 13.79
C ASN A 5 0.23 -6.64 12.99
N LYS A 6 -0.93 -6.00 12.88
CA LYS A 6 -2.05 -6.54 12.11
C LYS A 6 -1.73 -6.66 10.63
N GLU A 7 -1.13 -5.63 10.05
CA GLU A 7 -0.78 -5.61 8.63
C GLU A 7 0.25 -6.69 8.31
N LEU A 8 1.26 -6.85 9.15
CA LEU A 8 2.29 -7.87 8.96
C LEU A 8 1.70 -9.27 9.05
N LYS A 9 0.87 -9.51 10.08
CA LYS A 9 0.23 -10.80 10.27
C LYS A 9 -0.69 -11.15 9.10
N LYS A 10 -1.44 -10.17 8.61
CA LYS A 10 -2.32 -10.32 7.47
C LYS A 10 -1.56 -10.69 6.20
N ALA A 11 -0.35 -10.17 6.04
CA ALA A 11 0.53 -10.48 4.93
C ALA A 11 1.32 -11.79 5.12
N GLY A 12 1.13 -12.47 6.25
CA GLY A 12 1.82 -13.72 6.56
C GLY A 12 3.24 -13.51 7.08
N LEU A 13 3.55 -12.32 7.58
CA LEU A 13 4.88 -11.98 8.07
C LEU A 13 4.90 -11.87 9.58
N LYS A 14 5.99 -12.37 10.17
CA LYS A 14 6.21 -12.23 11.59
C LYS A 14 6.52 -10.74 11.92
N ALA A 15 5.97 -10.25 13.03
CA ALA A 15 6.23 -8.89 13.49
C ALA A 15 7.60 -8.81 14.16
N THR A 16 8.59 -8.32 13.41
CA THR A 16 9.93 -8.04 13.96
C THR A 16 10.10 -6.54 14.08
N LEU A 17 11.05 -6.10 14.92
CA LEU A 17 11.26 -4.68 15.12
C LEU A 17 11.57 -3.93 13.81
N PRO A 18 12.50 -4.40 12.96
CA PRO A 18 12.74 -3.73 11.69
C PRO A 18 11.49 -3.63 10.81
N ARG A 19 10.71 -4.71 10.71
CA ARG A 19 9.49 -4.72 9.91
C ARG A 19 8.46 -3.74 10.46
N ILE A 20 8.27 -3.70 11.77
CA ILE A 20 7.34 -2.77 12.42
C ILE A 20 7.75 -1.32 12.14
N LYS A 21 9.02 -1.00 12.33
CA LYS A 21 9.53 0.36 12.15
C LYS A 21 9.45 0.82 10.70
N ILE A 22 9.71 -0.07 9.77
CA ILE A 22 9.59 0.25 8.34
C ILE A 22 8.12 0.43 7.96
N MET A 23 7.22 -0.39 8.52
CA MET A 23 5.78 -0.20 8.31
C MET A 23 5.31 1.16 8.82
N GLU A 24 5.80 1.59 9.98
CA GLU A 24 5.48 2.92 10.51
C GLU A 24 5.89 4.02 9.54
N VAL A 25 7.08 3.89 8.94
CA VAL A 25 7.55 4.86 7.94
C VAL A 25 6.67 4.83 6.69
N LEU A 26 6.31 3.64 6.22
CA LEU A 26 5.44 3.52 5.04
C LEU A 26 4.06 4.14 5.26
N GLU A 27 3.60 4.16 6.50
CA GLU A 27 2.33 4.77 6.86
C GLU A 27 2.46 6.27 7.17
N SER A 28 3.69 6.80 7.21
CA SER A 28 3.92 8.20 7.53
C SER A 28 3.49 9.11 6.37
N THR A 29 3.08 10.33 6.72
CA THR A 29 2.67 11.33 5.74
C THR A 29 3.80 11.66 4.77
N ALA A 30 5.05 11.71 5.27
CA ALA A 30 6.21 12.05 4.46
C ALA A 30 6.40 11.10 3.28
N ILE A 31 6.19 9.79 3.51
CA ILE A 31 6.33 8.78 2.46
C ILE A 31 5.06 8.69 1.61
N GLN A 32 3.89 8.78 2.21
CA GLN A 32 2.63 8.64 1.49
C GLN A 32 2.36 9.77 0.50
N GLU A 33 2.90 10.95 0.75
CA GLU A 33 2.78 12.08 -0.18
C GLU A 33 3.63 11.86 -1.44
N GLU A 34 4.62 10.99 -1.38
CA GLU A 34 5.41 10.63 -2.54
C GLU A 34 4.82 9.38 -3.18
N ALA A 35 4.56 9.46 -4.48
CA ALA A 35 4.02 8.30 -5.22
C ALA A 35 5.01 7.14 -5.23
N HIS A 36 6.31 7.47 -5.26
CA HIS A 36 7.39 6.49 -5.28
C HIS A 36 8.47 6.89 -4.28
N PHE A 37 9.09 5.91 -3.66
CA PHE A 37 10.19 6.13 -2.72
C PHE A 37 11.24 5.05 -2.89
N SER A 38 12.49 5.39 -2.56
CA SER A 38 13.60 4.45 -2.60
C SER A 38 13.86 3.87 -1.20
N ALA A 39 14.70 2.84 -1.14
CA ALA A 39 15.15 2.30 0.15
C ALA A 39 15.92 3.37 0.94
N GLU A 40 16.67 4.22 0.24
CA GLU A 40 17.41 5.32 0.87
C GLU A 40 16.46 6.33 1.51
N ASP A 41 15.32 6.60 0.89
CA ASP A 41 14.30 7.49 1.47
C ASP A 41 13.78 6.95 2.79
N ILE A 42 13.50 5.65 2.84
CA ILE A 42 13.05 4.96 4.06
C ILE A 42 14.15 5.04 5.12
N TYR A 43 15.39 4.77 4.71
CA TYR A 43 16.54 4.81 5.62
C TYR A 43 16.70 6.19 6.26
N LYS A 44 16.59 7.25 5.46
CA LYS A 44 16.68 8.63 5.96
C LYS A 44 15.59 8.94 6.96
N GLU A 45 14.38 8.50 6.68
CA GLU A 45 13.25 8.72 7.58
C GLU A 45 13.45 7.97 8.90
N LEU A 46 13.97 6.75 8.85
CA LEU A 46 14.31 5.99 10.05
C LEU A 46 15.35 6.71 10.89
N LEU A 47 16.39 7.24 10.25
CA LEU A 47 17.42 8.02 10.94
C LEU A 47 16.82 9.26 11.61
N THR A 48 15.93 9.95 10.92
CA THR A 48 15.24 11.13 11.44
C THR A 48 14.43 10.78 12.69
N ASN A 49 13.85 9.59 12.72
CA ASN A 49 13.05 9.10 13.83
C ASN A 49 13.91 8.47 14.95
N GLY A 50 15.22 8.53 14.82
CA GLY A 50 16.14 7.98 15.83
C GLY A 50 16.27 6.47 15.81
N GLU A 51 15.86 5.82 14.71
CA GLU A 51 15.94 4.37 14.60
C GLU A 51 17.29 3.95 14.03
N ASN A 52 17.90 2.94 14.66
CA ASN A 52 19.20 2.42 14.24
C ASN A 52 19.01 1.16 13.41
N ILE A 53 18.48 1.33 12.18
CA ILE A 53 18.26 0.24 11.25
C ILE A 53 19.10 0.54 10.01
N GLY A 54 19.98 -0.40 9.65
CA GLY A 54 20.89 -0.19 8.52
C GLY A 54 20.19 -0.29 7.17
N LEU A 55 20.81 0.31 6.16
CA LEU A 55 20.28 0.32 4.80
C LEU A 55 20.09 -1.10 4.24
N ALA A 56 21.03 -2.01 4.52
CA ALA A 56 20.90 -3.40 4.09
C ALA A 56 19.68 -4.07 4.66
N SER A 57 19.34 -3.76 5.91
CA SER A 57 18.12 -4.28 6.54
C SER A 57 16.87 -3.71 5.89
N VAL A 58 16.90 -2.43 5.52
CA VAL A 58 15.79 -1.78 4.81
C VAL A 58 15.54 -2.50 3.47
N TYR A 59 16.59 -2.75 2.69
CA TYR A 59 16.46 -3.48 1.42
C TYR A 59 15.88 -4.87 1.63
N ARG A 60 16.35 -5.57 2.66
CA ARG A 60 15.87 -6.93 2.95
C ARG A 60 14.38 -6.92 3.28
N VAL A 61 13.95 -5.99 4.12
CA VAL A 61 12.54 -5.89 4.53
C VAL A 61 11.67 -5.51 3.33
N LEU A 62 12.12 -4.55 2.51
CA LEU A 62 11.37 -4.16 1.32
C LEU A 62 11.22 -5.32 0.34
N THR A 63 12.25 -6.16 0.18
CA THR A 63 12.16 -7.35 -0.65
C THR A 63 11.11 -8.32 -0.10
N GLN A 64 11.07 -8.48 1.22
CA GLN A 64 10.07 -9.34 1.87
C GLN A 64 8.67 -8.76 1.71
N PHE A 65 8.51 -7.45 1.81
CA PHE A 65 7.24 -6.78 1.62
C PHE A 65 6.77 -6.89 0.16
N GLU A 66 7.69 -6.80 -0.78
CA GLU A 66 7.37 -6.99 -2.20
C GLU A 66 6.84 -8.42 -2.44
N ALA A 67 7.53 -9.41 -1.91
CA ALA A 67 7.12 -10.80 -2.03
C ALA A 67 5.75 -11.06 -1.40
N ALA A 68 5.42 -10.32 -0.35
CA ALA A 68 4.13 -10.42 0.34
C ALA A 68 3.03 -9.56 -0.30
N GLY A 69 3.35 -8.83 -1.36
CA GLY A 69 2.37 -8.01 -2.06
C GLY A 69 2.05 -6.69 -1.39
N MET A 70 2.87 -6.27 -0.42
CA MET A 70 2.64 -5.02 0.32
C MET A 70 3.18 -3.80 -0.38
N VAL A 71 4.22 -3.97 -1.19
CA VAL A 71 4.79 -2.91 -2.03
C VAL A 71 5.06 -3.46 -3.41
N LYS A 72 5.09 -2.57 -4.41
CA LYS A 72 5.53 -2.87 -5.77
C LYS A 72 6.86 -2.19 -6.01
N LYS A 73 7.75 -2.91 -6.67
CA LYS A 73 9.06 -2.39 -7.03
C LYS A 73 9.06 -1.96 -8.49
N HIS A 74 9.57 -0.76 -8.74
CA HIS A 74 9.69 -0.22 -10.08
C HIS A 74 11.15 0.05 -10.39
N HIS A 75 11.58 -0.37 -11.58
CA HIS A 75 12.90 -0.07 -12.09
C HIS A 75 12.77 0.93 -13.23
N PHE A 76 13.42 2.07 -13.08
CA PHE A 76 13.53 3.04 -14.15
C PHE A 76 14.97 3.02 -14.65
N GLU A 77 15.13 3.04 -15.97
CA GLU A 77 16.44 2.99 -16.60
C GLU A 77 17.36 4.11 -16.08
N GLY A 78 18.53 3.73 -15.60
CA GLY A 78 19.52 4.68 -15.10
C GLY A 78 19.26 5.22 -13.71
N SER A 79 18.28 4.66 -12.97
CA SER A 79 17.95 5.11 -11.62
C SER A 79 17.92 3.96 -10.64
N HIS A 80 17.85 4.32 -9.35
CA HIS A 80 17.66 3.35 -8.28
C HIS A 80 16.27 2.77 -8.34
N ALA A 81 16.11 1.57 -7.80
CA ALA A 81 14.80 0.98 -7.65
C ALA A 81 13.95 1.84 -6.72
N VAL A 82 12.70 2.05 -7.08
CA VAL A 82 11.74 2.74 -6.25
C VAL A 82 10.57 1.81 -5.95
N TYR A 83 9.86 2.13 -4.89
CA TYR A 83 8.77 1.31 -4.40
C TYR A 83 7.51 2.13 -4.30
N GLU A 84 6.39 1.45 -4.38
CA GLU A 84 5.07 2.05 -4.23
C GLU A 84 4.28 1.16 -3.27
N VAL A 85 3.65 1.77 -2.27
CA VAL A 85 2.80 1.02 -1.34
C VAL A 85 1.56 0.55 -2.09
N VAL A 86 1.29 -0.75 -2.00
CA VAL A 86 0.05 -1.31 -2.54
C VAL A 86 -1.05 -1.01 -1.54
N GLU A 87 -1.99 -0.18 -1.95
CA GLU A 87 -3.16 0.08 -1.13
C GLU A 87 -4.10 -1.11 -1.24
N GLU A 88 -4.23 -1.86 -0.15
CA GLU A 88 -5.12 -3.00 -0.13
C GLU A 88 -6.57 -2.53 -0.14
N ASN A 89 -7.28 -2.94 -1.19
CA ASN A 89 -8.74 -2.92 -1.22
C ASN A 89 -9.39 -1.58 -0.90
N HIS A 90 -8.77 -0.48 -1.37
CA HIS A 90 -9.41 0.81 -1.31
C HIS A 90 -10.09 1.08 -2.64
N GLU A 91 -11.39 1.21 -2.58
CA GLU A 91 -12.16 1.73 -3.69
C GLU A 91 -12.29 3.24 -3.50
N HIS A 92 -12.51 3.96 -4.57
CA HIS A 92 -12.57 5.41 -4.51
C HIS A 92 -13.91 5.94 -5.00
N MET A 93 -14.39 7.00 -4.36
CA MET A 93 -15.50 7.80 -4.85
C MET A 93 -14.98 9.20 -5.13
N VAL A 94 -15.37 9.76 -6.25
CA VAL A 94 -15.02 11.15 -6.60
C VAL A 94 -16.31 11.96 -6.63
N ASP A 95 -16.36 12.97 -5.78
CA ASP A 95 -17.47 13.95 -5.82
C ASP A 95 -17.25 14.83 -7.06
N VAL A 96 -18.14 14.70 -8.03
CA VAL A 96 -17.97 15.40 -9.31
C VAL A 96 -18.17 16.91 -9.20
N GLU A 97 -18.82 17.38 -8.13
CA GLU A 97 -19.03 18.80 -7.93
C GLU A 97 -17.86 19.48 -7.22
N SER A 98 -17.31 18.84 -6.19
CA SER A 98 -16.20 19.40 -5.40
C SER A 98 -14.83 18.90 -5.79
N GLY A 99 -14.76 17.77 -6.50
CA GLY A 99 -13.50 17.11 -6.81
C GLY A 99 -12.91 16.32 -5.64
N LYS A 100 -13.61 16.28 -4.51
CA LYS A 100 -13.14 15.56 -3.33
C LYS A 100 -13.12 14.07 -3.58
N VAL A 101 -12.03 13.42 -3.16
CA VAL A 101 -11.87 11.96 -3.27
C VAL A 101 -12.12 11.33 -1.91
N LEU A 102 -13.00 10.35 -1.88
CA LEU A 102 -13.31 9.56 -0.69
C LEU A 102 -12.89 8.13 -0.93
N GLU A 103 -12.41 7.47 0.11
CA GLU A 103 -12.06 6.05 0.04
C GLU A 103 -13.14 5.24 0.75
N PHE A 104 -13.38 4.04 0.27
CA PHE A 104 -14.31 3.14 0.92
C PHE A 104 -13.84 1.70 0.77
N GLN A 105 -14.33 0.84 1.65
CA GLN A 105 -14.08 -0.59 1.61
C GLN A 105 -15.40 -1.32 1.78
N ASP A 106 -15.54 -2.41 1.03
CA ASP A 106 -16.69 -3.28 1.15
C ASP A 106 -16.21 -4.72 1.00
N SER A 107 -16.32 -5.50 2.06
CA SER A 107 -15.81 -6.86 2.08
C SER A 107 -16.52 -7.78 1.08
N GLY A 108 -17.76 -7.49 0.74
CA GLY A 108 -18.52 -8.28 -0.22
C GLY A 108 -18.19 -7.94 -1.68
N LEU A 109 -17.61 -6.78 -1.92
CA LEU A 109 -17.35 -6.31 -3.28
C LEU A 109 -16.32 -7.18 -3.99
N ILE A 110 -15.21 -7.49 -3.34
CA ILE A 110 -14.14 -8.32 -3.94
C ILE A 110 -14.67 -9.72 -4.27
N GLU A 111 -15.45 -10.30 -3.37
CA GLU A 111 -16.06 -11.61 -3.63
C GLU A 111 -16.95 -11.57 -4.85
N ARG A 112 -17.74 -10.52 -4.99
CA ARG A 112 -18.64 -10.35 -6.13
C ARG A 112 -17.86 -10.20 -7.43
N LEU A 113 -16.80 -9.41 -7.42
CA LEU A 113 -15.95 -9.22 -8.59
C LEU A 113 -15.26 -10.52 -9.01
N ASN A 114 -14.76 -11.28 -8.04
CA ASN A 114 -14.16 -12.59 -8.29
C ASN A 114 -15.19 -13.55 -8.92
N GLU A 115 -16.41 -13.53 -8.42
CA GLU A 115 -17.49 -14.37 -8.94
C GLU A 115 -17.83 -14.02 -10.39
N ILE A 116 -17.92 -12.73 -10.69
CA ILE A 116 -18.19 -12.26 -12.06
C ILE A 116 -17.10 -12.74 -13.02
N ALA A 117 -15.83 -12.58 -12.63
CA ALA A 117 -14.70 -13.01 -13.46
C ALA A 117 -14.73 -14.54 -13.68
N ARG A 118 -14.99 -15.28 -12.61
CA ARG A 118 -15.03 -16.75 -12.65
C ARG A 118 -16.12 -17.27 -13.56
N LYS A 119 -17.31 -16.66 -13.50
CA LYS A 119 -18.43 -17.04 -14.39
C LYS A 119 -18.11 -16.79 -15.84
N ALA A 120 -17.27 -15.81 -16.14
CA ALA A 120 -16.82 -15.53 -17.50
C ALA A 120 -15.65 -16.42 -17.93
N GLY A 121 -15.15 -17.27 -17.05
CA GLY A 121 -14.03 -18.17 -17.33
C GLY A 121 -12.67 -17.58 -17.04
N TYR A 122 -12.60 -16.56 -16.19
CA TYR A 122 -11.35 -15.85 -15.90
C TYR A 122 -11.05 -15.82 -14.41
N GLN A 123 -9.78 -15.60 -14.09
CA GLN A 123 -9.32 -15.35 -12.75
C GLN A 123 -9.09 -13.85 -12.59
N LEU A 124 -9.67 -13.25 -11.56
CA LEU A 124 -9.45 -11.83 -11.28
C LEU A 124 -8.01 -11.63 -10.78
N VAL A 125 -7.26 -10.80 -11.47
CA VAL A 125 -5.88 -10.47 -11.12
C VAL A 125 -5.82 -9.14 -10.39
N ASP A 126 -6.59 -8.17 -10.85
CA ASP A 126 -6.60 -6.83 -10.27
C ASP A 126 -7.87 -6.12 -10.74
N HIS A 127 -8.22 -5.03 -10.07
CA HIS A 127 -9.34 -4.21 -10.48
C HIS A 127 -9.09 -2.76 -10.08
N ASN A 128 -9.80 -1.87 -10.73
CA ASN A 128 -9.75 -0.45 -10.43
C ASN A 128 -11.18 0.09 -10.52
N LEU A 129 -11.73 0.46 -9.36
CA LEU A 129 -13.11 0.92 -9.29
C LEU A 129 -13.14 2.36 -8.78
N VAL A 130 -13.76 3.23 -9.54
CA VAL A 130 -13.99 4.60 -9.15
C VAL A 130 -15.46 4.93 -9.35
N LEU A 131 -16.11 5.35 -8.28
CA LEU A 131 -17.50 5.81 -8.36
C LEU A 131 -17.49 7.33 -8.52
N HIS A 132 -18.23 7.82 -9.49
CA HIS A 132 -18.43 9.25 -9.67
C HIS A 132 -19.76 9.62 -9.03
N VAL A 133 -19.70 10.42 -7.97
CA VAL A 133 -20.86 10.66 -7.11
C VAL A 133 -21.11 12.15 -6.92
N LYS A 134 -22.29 12.50 -6.47
CA LYS A 134 -22.61 13.85 -6.01
C LYS A 134 -23.43 13.71 -4.73
N LYS A 135 -23.37 14.73 -3.89
CA LYS A 135 -24.09 14.72 -2.63
C LYS A 135 -25.58 14.54 -2.86
N ILE A 136 -26.19 13.74 -2.01
CA ILE A 136 -27.63 13.58 -2.00
C ILE A 136 -28.25 14.88 -1.50
N GLU A 137 -29.19 15.39 -2.25
CA GLU A 137 -29.93 16.61 -1.84
C GLU A 137 -30.92 16.23 -0.74
N SER A 138 -30.91 17.02 0.34
CA SER A 138 -31.83 16.79 1.46
C SER A 138 -33.09 17.63 1.31
#